data_8a047401286f77891a04db0305cb458c
#
_entry.id   8a047401286f77891a04db0305cb458c
#
_cell.length_a   1.000
_cell.length_b   1.000
_cell.length_c   1.000
_cell.angle_alpha   90.00
_cell.angle_beta   90.00
_cell.angle_gamma   90.00
#
_symmetry.space_group_name_H-M   'P 1'
#
loop_
_entity.id
_entity.type
_entity.pdbx_description
1 polymer ?
#
loop_
_entity_poly.entity_id
_entity_poly.type
_entity_poly.pdbx_seq_one_letter_code
_entity_poly.pdbx_strand_id
1 'polypeptide(L)'
;TISIDEFKGNAETGKYQCILVNPKHPSIMDILPDRSQSHLSAYFREISRSERHRVKYFICDMWQPYVDLAHAYFPNANVIIDKYHFIRQVTWAIEKVRKRLQRTMPASLRKYYKRSRKLILTRYDKLKDENKKACDLMLHYNDDLRRAHMLKEWFYSICQNPKYSIQRTEFYEWIKNAESCGIEEFEKCASTYRHWSKEILNAF
;
A
#
# COMPACT_ATOMS: atom_id res chain seq x y z
N THR A 1 -18.00 0.99 11.07
CA THR A 1 -16.82 0.99 10.17
C THR A 1 -17.31 0.96 8.74
N ILE A 2 -16.74 1.79 7.89
CA ILE A 2 -16.97 1.80 6.45
C ILE A 2 -15.62 1.62 5.76
N SER A 3 -15.55 0.77 4.75
CA SER A 3 -14.42 0.70 3.83
C SER A 3 -14.91 1.00 2.42
N ILE A 4 -14.14 1.83 1.72
CA ILE A 4 -14.39 2.22 0.34
C ILE A 4 -13.20 1.80 -0.52
N ASP A 5 -13.48 1.16 -1.64
CA ASP A 5 -12.47 0.74 -2.62
C ASP A 5 -13.07 0.79 -4.03
N GLU A 6 -12.24 0.57 -5.02
CA GLU A 6 -12.61 0.57 -6.42
C GLU A 6 -12.36 -0.79 -7.05
N PHE A 7 -13.23 -1.16 -7.94
CA PHE A 7 -13.00 -2.28 -8.83
C PHE A 7 -13.23 -1.89 -10.28
N LYS A 8 -12.62 -2.64 -11.16
CA LYS A 8 -12.72 -2.37 -12.59
C LYS A 8 -14.10 -2.75 -13.09
N GLY A 9 -14.82 -1.76 -13.59
CA GLY A 9 -16.07 -1.97 -14.30
C GLY A 9 -15.87 -2.58 -15.71
N ASN A 10 -16.96 -2.73 -16.41
CA ASN A 10 -16.99 -3.19 -17.81
C ASN A 10 -17.35 -2.01 -18.75
N ALA A 11 -17.58 -2.32 -20.04
CA ALA A 11 -17.94 -1.31 -21.04
C ALA A 11 -19.26 -0.59 -20.75
N GLU A 12 -20.19 -1.26 -20.04
CA GLU A 12 -21.53 -0.72 -19.73
C GLU A 12 -21.52 0.09 -18.43
N THR A 13 -20.70 -0.31 -17.44
CA THR A 13 -20.68 0.25 -16.09
C THR A 13 -19.57 1.29 -15.88
N GLY A 14 -18.78 1.58 -16.92
CA GLY A 14 -17.66 2.53 -16.85
C GLY A 14 -16.35 1.93 -16.35
N LYS A 15 -15.30 2.75 -16.31
CA LYS A 15 -13.93 2.28 -16.04
C LYS A 15 -13.73 1.77 -14.61
N TYR A 16 -14.34 2.42 -13.65
CA TYR A 16 -14.23 2.10 -12.24
C TYR A 16 -15.58 2.26 -11.57
N GLN A 17 -15.95 1.27 -10.79
CA GLN A 17 -17.06 1.33 -9.85
C GLN A 17 -16.52 1.41 -8.43
N CYS A 18 -17.28 2.01 -7.53
CA CYS A 18 -16.91 2.15 -6.14
C CYS A 18 -17.70 1.14 -5.31
N ILE A 19 -17.02 0.39 -4.45
CA ILE A 19 -17.63 -0.56 -3.53
C ILE A 19 -17.53 -0.05 -2.10
N LEU A 20 -18.65 -0.12 -1.37
CA LEU A 20 -18.73 0.16 0.06
C LEU A 20 -18.94 -1.14 0.81
N VAL A 21 -18.08 -1.42 1.78
CA VAL A 21 -18.17 -2.64 2.58
C VAL A 21 -18.10 -2.33 4.07
N ASN A 22 -18.69 -3.22 4.87
CA ASN A 22 -18.50 -3.23 6.31
C ASN A 22 -17.49 -4.34 6.69
N PRO A 23 -16.23 -4.01 6.97
CA PRO A 23 -15.21 -5.04 7.26
C PRO A 23 -15.39 -5.74 8.61
N LYS A 24 -16.20 -5.20 9.54
CA LYS A 24 -16.52 -5.86 10.81
C LYS A 24 -17.50 -7.02 10.64
N HIS A 25 -18.41 -6.88 9.71
CA HIS A 25 -19.38 -7.90 9.33
C HIS A 25 -19.27 -8.02 7.82
N PRO A 26 -18.40 -8.91 7.29
CA PRO A 26 -18.04 -8.94 5.87
C PRO A 26 -19.29 -8.96 4.98
N SER A 27 -19.71 -7.77 4.57
CA SER A 27 -20.90 -7.55 3.75
C SER A 27 -20.68 -6.35 2.85
N ILE A 28 -21.15 -6.47 1.62
CA ILE A 28 -21.26 -5.35 0.70
C ILE A 28 -22.41 -4.49 1.20
N MET A 29 -22.14 -3.22 1.46
CA MET A 29 -23.14 -2.23 1.83
C MET A 29 -23.80 -1.67 0.57
N ASP A 30 -23.00 -1.30 -0.43
CA ASP A 30 -23.48 -0.80 -1.71
C ASP A 30 -22.38 -0.84 -2.79
N ILE A 31 -22.82 -0.69 -4.05
CA ILE A 31 -21.95 -0.53 -5.22
C ILE A 31 -22.41 0.72 -5.97
N LEU A 32 -21.53 1.71 -6.07
CA LEU A 32 -21.82 2.96 -6.73
C LEU A 32 -21.26 2.97 -8.16
N PRO A 33 -21.89 3.69 -9.09
CA PRO A 33 -21.55 3.63 -10.50
C PRO A 33 -20.13 4.12 -10.80
N ASP A 34 -19.62 5.03 -10.01
CA ASP A 34 -18.25 5.56 -10.13
C ASP A 34 -17.74 6.13 -8.79
N ARG A 35 -16.52 6.64 -8.81
CA ARG A 35 -15.86 7.29 -7.67
C ARG A 35 -15.91 8.82 -7.71
N SER A 36 -16.75 9.41 -8.56
CA SER A 36 -16.84 10.86 -8.65
C SER A 36 -17.28 11.46 -7.32
N GLN A 37 -16.66 12.57 -6.95
CA GLN A 37 -16.95 13.24 -5.69
C GLN A 37 -18.42 13.69 -5.60
N SER A 38 -19.05 13.99 -6.74
CA SER A 38 -20.47 14.35 -6.82
C SER A 38 -21.37 13.18 -6.45
N HIS A 39 -21.14 11.99 -7.03
CA HIS A 39 -21.95 10.79 -6.73
C HIS A 39 -21.73 10.32 -5.30
N LEU A 40 -20.48 10.27 -4.82
CA LEU A 40 -20.17 9.88 -3.45
C LEU A 40 -20.78 10.86 -2.44
N SER A 41 -20.72 12.16 -2.73
CA SER A 41 -21.34 13.18 -1.87
C SER A 41 -22.86 13.09 -1.86
N ALA A 42 -23.50 12.85 -3.00
CA ALA A 42 -24.94 12.64 -3.08
C ALA A 42 -25.34 11.43 -2.25
N TYR A 43 -24.68 10.29 -2.43
CA TYR A 43 -24.93 9.06 -1.68
C TYR A 43 -24.81 9.26 -0.16
N PHE A 44 -23.72 9.87 0.32
CA PHE A 44 -23.53 10.05 1.76
C PHE A 44 -24.45 11.11 2.38
N ARG A 45 -25.05 12.00 1.59
CA ARG A 45 -26.09 12.93 2.08
C ARG A 45 -27.39 12.23 2.43
N GLU A 46 -27.73 11.16 1.73
CA GLU A 46 -28.94 10.35 2.02
C GLU A 46 -28.86 9.63 3.37
N ILE A 47 -27.64 9.36 3.87
CA ILE A 47 -27.44 8.78 5.19
C ILE A 47 -27.66 9.84 6.26
N SER A 48 -28.49 9.55 7.26
CA SER A 48 -28.80 10.50 8.33
C SER A 48 -27.53 10.99 9.04
N ARG A 49 -27.54 12.24 9.50
CA ARG A 49 -26.40 12.83 10.23
C ARG A 49 -26.05 11.99 11.47
N SER A 50 -27.04 11.49 12.19
CA SER A 50 -26.84 10.65 13.37
C SER A 50 -26.10 9.36 13.06
N GLU A 51 -26.40 8.70 11.96
CA GLU A 51 -25.70 7.49 11.51
C GLU A 51 -24.28 7.78 11.07
N ARG A 52 -24.07 8.85 10.31
CA ARG A 52 -22.73 9.27 9.88
C ARG A 52 -21.82 9.58 11.09
N HIS A 53 -22.33 10.21 12.13
CA HIS A 53 -21.60 10.48 13.37
C HIS A 53 -21.26 9.23 14.19
N ARG A 54 -21.94 8.10 13.96
CA ARG A 54 -21.65 6.80 14.60
C ARG A 54 -20.49 6.05 13.94
N VAL A 55 -20.06 6.46 12.75
CA VAL A 55 -18.91 5.84 12.06
C VAL A 55 -17.63 6.20 12.79
N LYS A 56 -16.92 5.19 13.29
CA LYS A 56 -15.66 5.35 14.03
C LYS A 56 -14.42 5.17 13.18
N TYR A 57 -14.50 4.44 12.08
CA TYR A 57 -13.39 4.14 11.20
C TYR A 57 -13.85 4.22 9.76
N PHE A 58 -13.09 4.95 8.96
CA PHE A 58 -13.26 5.06 7.51
C PHE A 58 -11.97 4.54 6.84
N ILE A 59 -12.06 3.43 6.12
CA ILE A 59 -10.94 2.75 5.50
C ILE A 59 -10.97 3.04 4.00
N CYS A 60 -9.85 3.47 3.44
CA CYS A 60 -9.74 3.78 2.01
C CYS A 60 -8.31 3.55 1.49
N ASP A 61 -8.11 3.72 0.20
CA ASP A 61 -6.78 3.79 -0.40
C ASP A 61 -6.12 5.17 -0.19
N MET A 62 -4.89 5.33 -0.67
CA MET A 62 -4.13 6.60 -0.59
C MET A 62 -4.58 7.57 -1.69
N TRP A 63 -5.85 7.96 -1.66
CA TRP A 63 -6.43 8.93 -2.58
C TRP A 63 -7.09 10.08 -1.81
N GLN A 64 -6.55 11.30 -1.96
CA GLN A 64 -6.96 12.45 -1.16
C GLN A 64 -8.47 12.72 -1.17
N PRO A 65 -9.19 12.61 -2.31
CA PRO A 65 -10.63 12.83 -2.31
C PRO A 65 -11.44 11.90 -1.40
N TYR A 66 -10.98 10.67 -1.12
CA TYR A 66 -11.64 9.81 -0.14
C TYR A 66 -11.43 10.30 1.30
N VAL A 67 -10.24 10.80 1.60
CA VAL A 67 -9.95 11.38 2.92
C VAL A 67 -10.75 12.65 3.15
N ASP A 68 -10.84 13.52 2.14
CA ASP A 68 -11.64 14.75 2.20
C ASP A 68 -13.12 14.43 2.40
N LEU A 69 -13.61 13.43 1.69
CA LEU A 69 -14.98 12.92 1.84
C LEU A 69 -15.23 12.36 3.25
N ALA A 70 -14.28 11.60 3.79
CA ALA A 70 -14.37 11.07 5.15
C ALA A 70 -14.48 12.19 6.18
N HIS A 71 -13.65 13.22 6.09
CA HIS A 71 -13.69 14.37 6.98
C HIS A 71 -14.99 15.16 6.87
N ALA A 72 -15.53 15.32 5.64
CA ALA A 72 -16.75 16.07 5.39
C ALA A 72 -18.00 15.36 5.92
N TYR A 73 -18.08 14.05 5.76
CA TYR A 73 -19.31 13.29 6.05
C TYR A 73 -19.27 12.48 7.35
N PHE A 74 -18.08 12.09 7.82
CA PHE A 74 -17.88 11.23 9.00
C PHE A 74 -16.93 11.90 10.02
N PRO A 75 -17.32 13.02 10.63
CA PRO A 75 -16.42 13.85 11.44
C PRO A 75 -15.81 13.15 12.65
N ASN A 76 -16.45 12.06 13.12
CA ASN A 76 -15.97 11.27 14.25
C ASN A 76 -15.14 10.05 13.82
N ALA A 77 -14.91 9.86 12.51
CA ALA A 77 -14.18 8.71 12.02
C ALA A 77 -12.67 8.95 11.98
N ASN A 78 -11.91 7.98 12.46
CA ASN A 78 -10.49 7.88 12.16
C ASN A 78 -10.33 7.34 10.73
N VAL A 79 -9.64 8.09 9.89
CA VAL A 79 -9.30 7.63 8.54
C VAL A 79 -8.13 6.66 8.62
N ILE A 80 -8.25 5.55 7.93
CA ILE A 80 -7.28 4.45 7.91
C ILE A 80 -6.96 4.14 6.44
N ILE A 81 -5.68 4.11 6.10
CA ILE A 81 -5.26 3.59 4.80
C ILE A 81 -5.27 2.06 4.84
N ASP A 82 -5.93 1.45 3.86
CA ASP A 82 -5.95 -0.01 3.73
C ASP A 82 -4.52 -0.55 3.59
N LYS A 83 -4.22 -1.56 4.42
CA LYS A 83 -2.90 -2.17 4.54
C LYS A 83 -2.36 -2.70 3.22
N TYR A 84 -3.20 -3.24 2.37
CA TYR A 84 -2.81 -3.73 1.05
C TYR A 84 -2.21 -2.62 0.19
N HIS A 85 -2.81 -1.43 0.20
CA HIS A 85 -2.38 -0.31 -0.65
C HIS A 85 -1.01 0.23 -0.25
N PHE A 86 -0.73 0.43 1.04
CA PHE A 86 0.60 0.91 1.42
C PHE A 86 1.68 -0.19 1.35
N ILE A 87 1.41 -1.45 1.67
CA ILE A 87 2.37 -2.54 1.45
C ILE A 87 2.72 -2.66 -0.05
N ARG A 88 1.74 -2.47 -0.93
CA ARG A 88 1.95 -2.50 -2.38
C ARG A 88 2.92 -1.42 -2.86
N GLN A 89 3.00 -0.26 -2.22
CA GLN A 89 3.96 0.80 -2.59
C GLN A 89 5.42 0.33 -2.43
N VAL A 90 5.77 -0.32 -1.33
CA VAL A 90 7.11 -0.90 -1.14
C VAL A 90 7.39 -2.00 -2.16
N THR A 91 6.40 -2.85 -2.42
CA THR A 91 6.52 -3.90 -3.44
C THR A 91 6.74 -3.31 -4.83
N TRP A 92 6.07 -2.22 -5.16
CA TRP A 92 6.29 -1.50 -6.43
C TRP A 92 7.65 -0.81 -6.48
N ALA A 93 8.12 -0.23 -5.38
CA ALA A 93 9.43 0.41 -5.32
C ALA A 93 10.53 -0.60 -5.66
N ILE A 94 10.59 -1.74 -4.98
CA ILE A 94 11.60 -2.77 -5.27
C ILE A 94 11.45 -3.37 -6.68
N GLU A 95 10.23 -3.53 -7.18
CA GLU A 95 10.00 -4.01 -8.54
C GLU A 95 10.50 -3.01 -9.60
N LYS A 96 10.36 -1.71 -9.35
CA LYS A 96 10.92 -0.66 -10.21
C LYS A 96 12.45 -0.68 -10.20
N VAL A 97 13.08 -0.83 -9.02
CA VAL A 97 14.54 -1.01 -8.89
C VAL A 97 15.00 -2.21 -9.73
N ARG A 98 14.36 -3.37 -9.54
CA ARG A 98 14.69 -4.57 -10.33
C ARG A 98 14.57 -4.33 -11.83
N LYS A 99 13.50 -3.66 -12.28
CA LYS A 99 13.30 -3.35 -13.72
C LYS A 99 14.33 -2.37 -14.25
N ARG A 100 14.71 -1.36 -13.47
CA ARG A 100 15.75 -0.40 -13.84
C ARG A 100 17.07 -1.12 -14.06
N LEU A 101 17.50 -1.93 -13.10
CA LEU A 101 18.74 -2.68 -13.18
C LEU A 101 18.75 -3.70 -14.32
N GLN A 102 17.61 -4.37 -14.55
CA GLN A 102 17.47 -5.35 -15.63
C GLN A 102 17.74 -4.76 -17.02
N ARG A 103 17.48 -3.46 -17.23
CA ARG A 103 17.70 -2.80 -18.54
C ARG A 103 19.16 -2.71 -18.93
N THR A 104 20.06 -2.61 -17.95
CA THR A 104 21.51 -2.46 -18.15
C THR A 104 22.26 -3.79 -18.13
N MET A 105 21.56 -4.90 -17.84
CA MET A 105 22.19 -6.22 -17.73
C MET A 105 22.38 -6.93 -19.08
N PRO A 106 23.41 -7.77 -19.20
CA PRO A 106 23.56 -8.71 -20.33
C PRO A 106 22.32 -9.62 -20.47
N ALA A 107 22.07 -10.10 -21.69
CA ALA A 107 20.85 -10.86 -22.00
C ALA A 107 20.62 -12.10 -21.12
N SER A 108 21.69 -12.82 -20.78
CA SER A 108 21.66 -14.00 -19.88
C SER A 108 21.17 -13.64 -18.48
N LEU A 109 21.75 -12.61 -17.87
CA LEU A 109 21.36 -12.11 -16.55
C LEU A 109 19.97 -11.49 -16.57
N ARG A 110 19.61 -10.75 -17.63
CA ARG A 110 18.28 -10.15 -17.79
C ARG A 110 17.18 -11.21 -17.72
N LYS A 111 17.36 -12.35 -18.39
CA LYS A 111 16.42 -13.46 -18.38
C LYS A 111 16.27 -14.06 -16.98
N TYR A 112 17.38 -14.23 -16.27
CA TYR A 112 17.40 -14.73 -14.89
C TYR A 112 16.64 -13.77 -13.95
N TYR A 113 16.95 -12.49 -13.96
CA TYR A 113 16.28 -11.47 -13.14
C TYR A 113 14.78 -11.36 -13.43
N LYS A 114 14.36 -11.51 -14.68
CA LYS A 114 12.95 -11.52 -15.06
C LYS A 114 12.20 -12.71 -14.46
N ARG A 115 12.79 -13.90 -14.55
CA ARG A 115 12.18 -15.15 -14.05
C ARG A 115 12.16 -15.21 -12.53
N SER A 116 13.13 -14.61 -11.88
CA SER A 116 13.28 -14.61 -10.42
C SER A 116 12.54 -13.46 -9.72
N ARG A 117 11.67 -12.73 -10.42
CA ARG A 117 10.86 -11.65 -9.85
C ARG A 117 10.16 -12.07 -8.54
N LYS A 118 9.57 -13.26 -8.52
CA LYS A 118 8.85 -13.78 -7.36
C LYS A 118 9.76 -13.92 -6.12
N LEU A 119 11.03 -14.25 -6.29
CA LEU A 119 11.98 -14.38 -5.17
C LEU A 119 12.15 -13.06 -4.43
N ILE A 120 12.33 -11.97 -5.16
CA ILE A 120 12.55 -10.63 -4.58
C ILE A 120 11.28 -10.06 -3.95
N LEU A 121 10.12 -10.36 -4.50
CA LEU A 121 8.84 -9.83 -4.01
C LEU A 121 8.29 -10.63 -2.83
N THR A 122 8.60 -11.91 -2.73
CA THR A 122 8.22 -12.73 -1.59
C THR A 122 9.02 -12.30 -0.36
N ARG A 123 8.40 -12.34 0.81
CA ARG A 123 9.12 -12.17 2.08
C ARG A 123 10.20 -13.22 2.21
N TYR A 124 11.38 -12.79 2.65
CA TYR A 124 12.54 -13.66 2.72
C TYR A 124 12.32 -14.87 3.66
N ASP A 125 11.66 -14.67 4.80
CA ASP A 125 11.33 -15.73 5.75
C ASP A 125 10.33 -16.78 5.20
N LYS A 126 9.56 -16.42 4.16
CA LYS A 126 8.61 -17.32 3.48
C LYS A 126 9.20 -18.06 2.29
N LEU A 127 10.44 -17.77 1.95
CA LEU A 127 11.15 -18.49 0.89
C LEU A 127 11.62 -19.87 1.40
N LYS A 128 11.52 -20.90 0.54
CA LYS A 128 12.17 -22.18 0.76
C LYS A 128 13.70 -22.00 0.66
N ASP A 129 14.49 -22.87 1.29
CA ASP A 129 15.95 -22.73 1.39
C ASP A 129 16.65 -22.63 0.03
N GLU A 130 16.22 -23.39 -0.96
CA GLU A 130 16.73 -23.29 -2.34
C GLU A 130 16.48 -21.90 -2.93
N ASN A 131 15.29 -21.34 -2.67
CA ASN A 131 14.91 -20.01 -3.14
C ASN A 131 15.63 -18.89 -2.37
N LYS A 132 15.97 -19.09 -1.09
CA LYS A 132 16.80 -18.16 -0.32
C LYS A 132 18.19 -18.04 -0.95
N LYS A 133 18.85 -19.18 -1.22
CA LYS A 133 20.16 -19.19 -1.91
C LYS A 133 20.12 -18.47 -3.25
N ALA A 134 19.08 -18.68 -4.05
CA ALA A 134 18.90 -17.98 -5.32
C ALA A 134 18.63 -16.48 -5.14
N CYS A 135 17.87 -16.10 -4.11
CA CYS A 135 17.63 -14.69 -3.76
C CYS A 135 18.94 -14.01 -3.34
N ASP A 136 19.70 -14.64 -2.43
CA ASP A 136 20.98 -14.12 -1.94
C ASP A 136 21.98 -13.89 -3.07
N LEU A 137 22.07 -14.83 -4.01
CA LEU A 137 22.92 -14.68 -5.20
C LEU A 137 22.49 -13.47 -6.05
N MET A 138 21.19 -13.25 -6.24
CA MET A 138 20.69 -12.07 -6.95
C MET A 138 21.03 -10.77 -6.22
N LEU A 139 20.88 -10.74 -4.90
CA LEU A 139 21.13 -9.57 -4.07
C LEU A 139 22.63 -9.26 -3.99
N HIS A 140 23.47 -10.29 -4.03
CA HIS A 140 24.95 -10.10 -4.06
C HIS A 140 25.42 -9.42 -5.34
N TYR A 141 24.72 -9.57 -6.42
CA TYR A 141 25.12 -9.05 -7.73
C TYR A 141 24.94 -7.53 -7.88
N ASN A 142 24.12 -6.89 -7.06
CA ASN A 142 23.84 -5.46 -7.16
C ASN A 142 23.46 -4.85 -5.81
N ASP A 143 24.22 -3.84 -5.40
CA ASP A 143 24.05 -3.16 -4.11
C ASP A 143 22.73 -2.41 -3.99
N ASP A 144 22.25 -1.77 -5.06
CA ASP A 144 20.95 -1.08 -5.02
C ASP A 144 19.81 -2.07 -4.77
N LEU A 145 19.86 -3.24 -5.44
CA LEU A 145 18.85 -4.26 -5.24
C LEU A 145 18.91 -4.85 -3.83
N ARG A 146 20.12 -5.06 -3.30
CA ARG A 146 20.33 -5.53 -1.92
C ARG A 146 19.76 -4.56 -0.91
N ARG A 147 20.10 -3.27 -1.01
CA ARG A 147 19.59 -2.22 -0.12
C ARG A 147 18.07 -2.07 -0.23
N ALA A 148 17.54 -2.08 -1.45
CA ALA A 148 16.10 -2.06 -1.70
C ALA A 148 15.37 -3.26 -1.06
N HIS A 149 15.98 -4.45 -1.14
CA HIS A 149 15.43 -5.65 -0.50
C HIS A 149 15.46 -5.53 1.02
N MET A 150 16.54 -5.02 1.61
CA MET A 150 16.63 -4.78 3.07
C MET A 150 15.54 -3.81 3.53
N LEU A 151 15.32 -2.70 2.82
CA LEU A 151 14.25 -1.75 3.12
C LEU A 151 12.87 -2.40 3.03
N LYS A 152 12.63 -3.26 2.03
CA LYS A 152 11.38 -4.01 1.91
C LYS A 152 11.16 -4.95 3.09
N GLU A 153 12.18 -5.75 3.46
CA GLU A 153 12.06 -6.69 4.57
C GLU A 153 11.87 -5.96 5.91
N TRP A 154 12.58 -4.87 6.14
CA TRP A 154 12.38 -4.04 7.32
C TRP A 154 10.95 -3.48 7.39
N PHE A 155 10.41 -2.97 6.29
CA PHE A 155 9.03 -2.52 6.28
C PHE A 155 8.02 -3.62 6.61
N TYR A 156 8.26 -4.83 6.10
CA TYR A 156 7.42 -5.97 6.45
C TYR A 156 7.53 -6.37 7.93
N SER A 157 8.71 -6.25 8.54
CA SER A 157 8.87 -6.51 9.99
C SER A 157 8.09 -5.49 10.82
N ILE A 158 8.10 -4.20 10.43
CA ILE A 158 7.29 -3.17 11.06
C ILE A 158 5.80 -3.55 11.04
N CYS A 159 5.30 -3.92 9.85
CA CYS A 159 3.89 -4.28 9.67
C CYS A 159 3.45 -5.51 10.49
N GLN A 160 4.38 -6.31 10.97
CA GLN A 160 4.09 -7.54 11.74
C GLN A 160 4.34 -7.40 13.23
N ASN A 161 5.00 -6.34 13.66
CA ASN A 161 5.24 -6.12 15.07
C ASN A 161 3.89 -5.92 15.79
N PRO A 162 3.60 -6.65 16.89
CA PRO A 162 2.33 -6.53 17.60
C PRO A 162 2.22 -5.27 18.47
N LYS A 163 3.34 -4.54 18.66
CA LYS A 163 3.39 -3.36 19.55
C LYS A 163 3.35 -2.08 18.73
N TYR A 164 2.24 -1.35 18.80
CA TYR A 164 2.04 -0.07 18.10
C TYR A 164 3.16 0.95 18.36
N SER A 165 3.64 1.09 19.61
CA SER A 165 4.71 2.04 19.92
C SER A 165 6.00 1.75 19.14
N ILE A 166 6.34 0.47 18.97
CA ILE A 166 7.50 0.04 18.18
C ILE A 166 7.22 0.28 16.69
N GLN A 167 6.06 -0.13 16.19
CA GLN A 167 5.67 0.11 14.78
C GLN A 167 5.78 1.59 14.42
N ARG A 168 5.25 2.46 15.28
CA ARG A 168 5.29 3.91 15.08
C ARG A 168 6.72 4.44 14.99
N THR A 169 7.58 4.07 15.95
CA THR A 169 8.97 4.52 15.97
C THR A 169 9.73 4.01 14.75
N GLU A 170 9.67 2.71 14.48
CA GLU A 170 10.36 2.10 13.34
C GLU A 170 9.83 2.59 11.99
N PHE A 171 8.54 2.92 11.89
CA PHE A 171 7.96 3.49 10.67
C PHE A 171 8.58 4.85 10.31
N TYR A 172 8.76 5.73 11.29
CA TYR A 172 9.42 7.02 11.04
C TYR A 172 10.91 6.87 10.79
N GLU A 173 11.58 5.94 11.46
CA GLU A 173 12.97 5.59 11.17
C GLU A 173 13.13 5.02 9.76
N TRP A 174 12.22 4.15 9.36
CA TRP A 174 12.19 3.61 8.00
C TRP A 174 12.04 4.73 6.96
N ILE A 175 11.10 5.65 7.14
CA ILE A 175 10.91 6.80 6.26
C ILE A 175 12.21 7.60 6.14
N LYS A 176 12.84 7.95 7.26
CA LYS A 176 14.08 8.72 7.29
C LYS A 176 15.21 8.02 6.53
N ASN A 177 15.37 6.71 6.73
CA ASN A 177 16.39 5.93 6.03
C ASN A 177 16.09 5.80 4.54
N ALA A 178 14.83 5.59 4.16
CA ALA A 178 14.44 5.46 2.76
C ALA A 178 14.56 6.79 2.01
N GLU A 179 14.32 7.94 2.64
CA GLU A 179 14.50 9.29 2.05
C GLU A 179 15.96 9.61 1.71
N SER A 180 16.93 8.99 2.39
CA SER A 180 18.36 9.22 2.22
C SER A 180 19.11 8.03 1.64
N CYS A 181 18.41 7.02 1.14
CA CYS A 181 19.06 5.78 0.69
C CYS A 181 19.75 5.87 -0.67
N GLY A 182 19.56 6.95 -1.43
CA GLY A 182 20.11 7.09 -2.79
C GLY A 182 19.46 6.15 -3.83
N ILE A 183 18.28 5.64 -3.54
CA ILE A 183 17.46 4.81 -4.45
C ILE A 183 16.16 5.55 -4.72
N GLU A 184 16.08 6.22 -5.87
CA GLU A 184 14.97 7.13 -6.23
C GLU A 184 13.58 6.51 -6.01
N GLU A 185 13.43 5.21 -6.30
CA GLU A 185 12.16 4.51 -6.16
C GLU A 185 11.72 4.40 -4.69
N PHE A 186 12.66 4.25 -3.76
CA PHE A 186 12.39 4.21 -2.32
C PHE A 186 12.25 5.60 -1.72
N GLU A 187 12.99 6.58 -2.21
CA GLU A 187 12.82 8.00 -1.81
C GLU A 187 11.41 8.50 -2.14
N LYS A 188 10.90 8.16 -3.33
CA LYS A 188 9.50 8.45 -3.71
C LYS A 188 8.49 7.71 -2.84
N CYS A 189 8.75 6.45 -2.50
CA CYS A 189 7.91 5.67 -1.60
C CYS A 189 7.86 6.30 -0.20
N ALA A 190 9.01 6.71 0.32
CA ALA A 190 9.13 7.35 1.63
C ALA A 190 8.40 8.71 1.66
N SER A 191 8.52 9.52 0.62
CA SER A 191 7.77 10.77 0.49
C SER A 191 6.25 10.54 0.52
N THR A 192 5.77 9.50 -0.18
CA THR A 192 4.36 9.09 -0.12
C THR A 192 3.97 8.70 1.30
N TYR A 193 4.79 7.93 2.00
CA TYR A 193 4.50 7.51 3.37
C TYR A 193 4.56 8.65 4.39
N ARG A 194 5.43 9.62 4.18
CA ARG A 194 5.47 10.83 5.00
C ARG A 194 4.17 11.62 4.86
N HIS A 195 3.66 11.76 3.64
CA HIS A 195 2.38 12.43 3.39
C HIS A 195 1.21 11.72 4.09
N TRP A 196 1.15 10.39 4.00
CA TRP A 196 0.07 9.56 4.54
C TRP A 196 0.38 8.97 5.93
N SER A 197 1.37 9.51 6.65
CA SER A 197 1.91 8.87 7.85
C SER A 197 0.86 8.67 8.94
N LYS A 198 -0.03 9.62 9.16
CA LYS A 198 -1.09 9.56 10.15
C LYS A 198 -2.08 8.43 9.85
N GLU A 199 -2.57 8.39 8.64
CA GLU A 199 -3.60 7.45 8.19
C GLU A 199 -3.04 6.02 8.05
N ILE A 200 -1.76 5.87 7.69
CA ILE A 200 -1.05 4.58 7.69
C ILE A 200 -0.85 4.09 9.13
N LEU A 201 -0.44 4.96 10.06
CA LEU A 201 -0.27 4.59 11.47
C LEU A 201 -1.58 4.21 12.15
N ASN A 202 -2.72 4.72 11.68
CA ASN A 202 -4.03 4.29 12.15
C ASN A 202 -4.37 2.84 11.74
N ALA A 203 -3.62 2.24 10.80
CA ALA A 203 -3.79 0.84 10.36
C ALA A 203 -2.95 -0.16 11.17
N PHE A 204 -2.04 0.31 12.01
CA PHE A 204 -1.20 -0.49 12.90
C PHE A 204 -1.88 -0.64 14.26
#